data_4bd8aa3ed23e9a956bb6d35a9afbdd75
#
_entry.id   4bd8aa3ed23e9a956bb6d35a9afbdd75
#
_cell.length_a   1.000
_cell.length_b   1.000
_cell.length_c   1.000
_cell.angle_alpha   90.00
_cell.angle_beta   90.00
_cell.angle_gamma   90.00
#
_symmetry.space_group_name_H-M   'P 1'
#
loop_
_entity.id
_entity.type
_entity.pdbx_description
1 polymer ?
#
loop_
_entity_poly.entity_id
_entity_poly.type
_entity_poly.pdbx_seq_one_letter_code
_entity_poly.pdbx_strand_id
1 'polypeptide(L)'
;TSAPADGNLLPEGAHMAIIGIGLDLIELSRMERSLHRFGEHFLNRIMADDERSAIPGDPASPSARAVSHVAARFAAKEAAVKALGTGFAEGIGPRDVAVRSLPSGKPELVLSGKAREKADALGVKKLHLTLTHTRDNAAAVVILEGYPPHH
;
A
#
# COMPACT_ATOMS: atom_id res chain seq x y z
N THR A 1 -17.81 -11.63 -27.88
CA THR A 1 -17.26 -11.40 -26.55
C THR A 1 -16.82 -12.71 -25.93
N SER A 2 -15.52 -12.87 -25.69
CA SER A 2 -14.97 -14.06 -25.07
C SER A 2 -15.26 -14.11 -23.57
N ALA A 3 -15.64 -15.27 -23.06
CA ALA A 3 -15.79 -15.50 -21.64
C ALA A 3 -14.44 -15.36 -20.94
N PRO A 4 -14.42 -14.93 -19.67
CA PRO A 4 -13.17 -14.92 -18.90
C PRO A 4 -12.55 -16.31 -18.85
N ALA A 5 -11.25 -16.39 -19.03
CA ALA A 5 -10.52 -17.64 -19.12
C ALA A 5 -10.55 -18.47 -17.84
N ASP A 6 -10.86 -17.86 -16.72
CA ASP A 6 -10.89 -18.49 -15.39
C ASP A 6 -12.26 -19.06 -15.00
N GLY A 7 -13.24 -18.94 -15.87
CA GLY A 7 -14.59 -19.43 -15.59
C GLY A 7 -15.32 -18.66 -14.48
N ASN A 8 -14.75 -17.60 -14.01
CA ASN A 8 -15.31 -16.78 -12.94
C ASN A 8 -16.32 -15.78 -13.52
N LEU A 9 -17.48 -16.29 -13.90
CA LEU A 9 -18.54 -15.45 -14.44
C LEU A 9 -19.18 -14.61 -13.33
N LEU A 10 -19.26 -13.30 -13.58
CA LEU A 10 -19.95 -12.40 -12.67
C LEU A 10 -21.46 -12.66 -12.76
N PRO A 11 -22.17 -12.53 -11.61
CA PRO A 11 -23.62 -12.63 -11.64
C PRO A 11 -24.21 -11.56 -12.58
N GLU A 12 -25.31 -11.89 -13.23
CA GLU A 12 -26.04 -10.93 -14.04
C GLU A 12 -26.39 -9.70 -13.18
N GLY A 13 -26.09 -8.50 -13.69
CA GLY A 13 -26.33 -7.25 -12.97
C GLY A 13 -25.26 -6.91 -11.93
N ALA A 14 -24.13 -7.65 -11.91
CA ALA A 14 -23.05 -7.35 -10.98
C ALA A 14 -22.41 -5.99 -11.31
N HIS A 15 -22.28 -5.12 -10.31
CA HIS A 15 -21.61 -3.84 -10.42
C HIS A 15 -20.43 -3.78 -9.47
N MET A 16 -19.38 -3.10 -9.89
CA MET A 16 -18.27 -2.82 -8.99
C MET A 16 -18.74 -1.90 -7.87
N ALA A 17 -18.29 -2.19 -6.67
CA ALA A 17 -18.57 -1.41 -5.48
C ALA A 17 -17.27 -1.08 -4.76
N ILE A 18 -17.32 -0.03 -3.96
CA ILE A 18 -16.21 0.26 -3.04
C ILE A 18 -16.28 -0.77 -1.92
N ILE A 19 -15.20 -1.54 -1.77
CA ILE A 19 -15.09 -2.58 -0.76
C ILE A 19 -14.45 -2.04 0.51
N GLY A 20 -13.49 -1.13 0.37
CA GLY A 20 -12.81 -0.55 1.52
C GLY A 20 -12.14 0.76 1.19
N ILE A 21 -12.00 1.59 2.21
CA ILE A 21 -11.32 2.89 2.12
C ILE A 21 -10.36 2.96 3.30
N GLY A 22 -9.13 3.39 3.04
CA GLY A 22 -8.15 3.62 4.08
C GLY A 22 -7.50 4.99 3.91
N LEU A 23 -7.26 5.64 5.01
CA LEU A 23 -6.55 6.91 5.07
C LEU A 23 -5.53 6.81 6.20
N ASP A 24 -4.33 7.27 5.95
CA ASP A 24 -3.31 7.35 6.99
C ASP A 24 -2.51 8.63 6.87
N LEU A 25 -2.08 9.16 7.99
CA LEU A 25 -1.31 10.38 8.11
C LEU A 25 -0.12 10.11 9.01
N ILE A 26 1.08 10.47 8.54
CA ILE A 26 2.33 10.24 9.28
C ILE A 26 3.08 11.55 9.42
N GLU A 27 3.50 11.87 10.64
CA GLU A 27 4.38 12.99 10.90
C GLU A 27 5.79 12.69 10.42
N LEU A 28 6.37 13.58 9.59
CA LEU A 28 7.70 13.38 9.04
C LEU A 28 8.77 13.35 10.12
N SER A 29 8.63 14.15 11.18
CA SER A 29 9.58 14.14 12.30
C SER A 29 9.64 12.77 12.98
N ARG A 30 8.52 12.10 13.08
CA ARG A 30 8.42 10.76 13.66
C ARG A 30 9.12 9.72 12.79
N MET A 31 8.91 9.80 11.47
CA MET A 31 9.60 8.93 10.53
C MET A 31 11.11 9.16 10.55
N GLU A 32 11.52 10.43 10.61
CA GLU A 32 12.94 10.79 10.70
C GLU A 32 13.59 10.15 11.94
N ARG A 33 12.94 10.24 13.10
CA ARG A 33 13.44 9.61 14.33
C ARG A 33 13.57 8.08 14.18
N SER A 34 12.60 7.44 13.54
CA SER A 34 12.64 5.99 13.33
C SER A 34 13.79 5.59 12.41
N LEU A 35 14.03 6.36 11.35
CA LEU A 35 15.13 6.10 10.42
C LEU A 35 16.48 6.30 11.09
N HIS A 36 16.64 7.35 11.90
CA HIS A 36 17.87 7.58 12.64
C HIS A 36 18.14 6.51 13.71
N ARG A 37 17.09 6.10 14.41
CA ARG A 37 17.22 5.17 15.52
C ARG A 37 17.41 3.72 15.07
N PHE A 38 16.68 3.27 14.06
CA PHE A 38 16.63 1.87 13.65
C PHE A 38 17.24 1.59 12.26
N GLY A 39 17.34 2.63 11.42
CA GLY A 39 18.02 2.58 10.12
C GLY A 39 17.61 1.40 9.23
N GLU A 40 18.62 0.64 8.79
CA GLU A 40 18.45 -0.51 7.91
C GLU A 40 17.47 -1.55 8.46
N HIS A 41 17.46 -1.74 9.76
CA HIS A 41 16.57 -2.70 10.43
C HIS A 41 15.10 -2.36 10.20
N PHE A 42 14.77 -1.06 10.35
CA PHE A 42 13.42 -0.56 10.14
C PHE A 42 13.02 -0.68 8.68
N LEU A 43 13.91 -0.27 7.76
CA LEU A 43 13.65 -0.35 6.33
C LEU A 43 13.44 -1.80 5.86
N ASN A 44 14.23 -2.74 6.38
CA ASN A 44 14.07 -4.15 6.04
C ASN A 44 12.72 -4.71 6.49
N ARG A 45 12.19 -4.20 7.60
CA ARG A 45 10.90 -4.65 8.11
C ARG A 45 9.71 -4.14 7.31
N ILE A 46 9.79 -2.91 6.81
CA ILE A 46 8.64 -2.25 6.19
C ILE A 46 8.69 -2.23 4.66
N MET A 47 9.86 -2.41 4.05
CA MET A 47 10.05 -2.27 2.61
C MET A 47 10.49 -3.57 1.97
N ALA A 48 9.88 -3.92 0.83
CA ALA A 48 10.40 -4.96 -0.04
C ALA A 48 11.69 -4.47 -0.71
N ASP A 49 12.50 -5.40 -1.24
CA ASP A 49 13.82 -5.06 -1.76
C ASP A 49 13.79 -4.00 -2.86
N ASP A 50 12.84 -4.10 -3.78
CA ASP A 50 12.68 -3.12 -4.85
C ASP A 50 12.20 -1.76 -4.35
N GLU A 51 11.40 -1.73 -3.29
CA GLU A 51 11.01 -0.48 -2.64
C GLU A 51 12.20 0.22 -2.01
N ARG A 52 13.09 -0.55 -1.38
CA ARG A 52 14.31 -0.01 -0.78
C ARG A 52 15.23 0.62 -1.82
N SER A 53 15.37 -0.05 -2.97
CA SER A 53 16.21 0.45 -4.06
C SER A 53 15.72 1.77 -4.64
N ALA A 54 14.43 2.08 -4.48
CA ALA A 54 13.82 3.31 -4.98
C ALA A 54 13.96 4.50 -4.03
N ILE A 55 14.43 4.29 -2.78
CA ILE A 55 14.61 5.38 -1.81
C ILE A 55 15.73 6.30 -2.28
N PRO A 56 15.49 7.63 -2.38
CA PRO A 56 16.53 8.55 -2.83
C PRO A 56 17.64 8.72 -1.80
N GLY A 57 18.87 8.83 -2.27
CA GLY A 57 20.04 9.13 -1.46
C GLY A 57 20.65 7.94 -0.75
N ASP A 58 21.44 8.22 0.29
CA ASP A 58 22.15 7.23 1.08
C ASP A 58 21.30 6.82 2.30
N PRO A 59 20.96 5.52 2.44
CA PRO A 59 20.20 5.06 3.61
C PRO A 59 20.88 5.30 4.95
N ALA A 60 22.22 5.38 4.97
CA ALA A 60 22.97 5.64 6.21
C ALA A 60 22.85 7.08 6.68
N SER A 61 22.47 8.01 5.79
CA SER A 61 22.31 9.42 6.10
C SER A 61 21.06 9.95 5.38
N PRO A 62 19.85 9.62 5.89
CA PRO A 62 18.62 9.95 5.17
C PRO A 62 18.42 11.44 5.05
N SER A 63 18.20 11.91 3.80
CA SER A 63 17.85 13.27 3.48
C SER A 63 16.37 13.54 3.80
N ALA A 64 15.98 14.81 3.83
CA ALA A 64 14.56 15.17 3.97
C ALA A 64 13.71 14.53 2.86
N ARG A 65 14.25 14.42 1.65
CA ARG A 65 13.58 13.77 0.52
C ARG A 65 13.38 12.27 0.77
N ALA A 66 14.37 11.59 1.35
CA ALA A 66 14.26 10.19 1.72
C ALA A 66 13.21 9.98 2.81
N VAL A 67 13.20 10.86 3.82
CA VAL A 67 12.23 10.80 4.91
C VAL A 67 10.80 10.91 4.39
N SER A 68 10.51 11.91 3.54
CA SER A 68 9.16 12.08 2.98
C SER A 68 8.78 10.94 2.03
N HIS A 69 9.74 10.41 1.28
CA HIS A 69 9.53 9.25 0.41
C HIS A 69 9.08 8.03 1.20
N VAL A 70 9.83 7.69 2.24
CA VAL A 70 9.52 6.54 3.09
C VAL A 70 8.22 6.74 3.86
N ALA A 71 8.01 7.95 4.41
CA ALA A 71 6.80 8.26 5.17
C ALA A 71 5.53 8.10 4.32
N ALA A 72 5.54 8.62 3.09
CA ALA A 72 4.39 8.52 2.19
C ALA A 72 4.08 7.06 1.85
N ARG A 73 5.10 6.25 1.60
CA ARG A 73 4.92 4.84 1.28
C ARG A 73 4.47 4.03 2.49
N PHE A 74 5.00 4.36 3.67
CA PHE A 74 4.52 3.71 4.89
C PHE A 74 3.06 4.07 5.18
N ALA A 75 2.68 5.33 4.96
CA ALA A 75 1.28 5.75 5.06
C ALA A 75 0.39 4.95 4.10
N ALA A 76 0.87 4.69 2.87
CA ALA A 76 0.14 3.88 1.90
C ALA A 76 -0.08 2.44 2.40
N LYS A 77 0.92 1.84 3.04
CA LYS A 77 0.83 0.49 3.60
C LYS A 77 -0.21 0.43 4.73
N GLU A 78 -0.15 1.40 5.63
CA GLU A 78 -1.14 1.52 6.72
C GLU A 78 -2.55 1.75 6.17
N ALA A 79 -2.69 2.66 5.21
CA ALA A 79 -3.99 2.94 4.58
C ALA A 79 -4.55 1.69 3.88
N ALA A 80 -3.70 0.91 3.21
CA ALA A 80 -4.12 -0.31 2.52
C ALA A 80 -4.67 -1.35 3.49
N VAL A 81 -4.00 -1.59 4.62
CA VAL A 81 -4.47 -2.59 5.59
C VAL A 81 -5.69 -2.10 6.36
N LYS A 82 -5.86 -0.79 6.53
CA LYS A 82 -7.12 -0.21 7.02
C LYS A 82 -8.26 -0.48 6.04
N ALA A 83 -8.00 -0.30 4.75
CA ALA A 83 -8.99 -0.57 3.71
C ALA A 83 -9.37 -2.05 3.64
N LEU A 84 -8.42 -2.96 3.88
CA LEU A 84 -8.68 -4.40 3.99
C LEU A 84 -9.43 -4.76 5.26
N GLY A 85 -9.43 -3.88 6.25
CA GLY A 85 -10.10 -4.11 7.52
C GLY A 85 -9.33 -4.97 8.51
N THR A 86 -8.04 -5.23 8.26
CA THR A 86 -7.24 -6.16 9.05
C THR A 86 -6.22 -5.47 9.94
N GLY A 87 -5.75 -4.28 9.56
CA GLY A 87 -4.49 -3.78 10.10
C GLY A 87 -3.36 -4.74 9.73
N PHE A 88 -2.20 -4.59 10.35
CA PHE A 88 -1.10 -5.55 10.20
C PHE A 88 -1.32 -6.73 11.14
N ALA A 89 -2.33 -7.53 10.83
CA ALA A 89 -2.71 -8.73 11.55
C ALA A 89 -3.01 -9.84 10.54
N GLU A 90 -3.41 -11.02 11.00
CA GLU A 90 -3.77 -12.16 10.15
C GLU A 90 -2.63 -12.60 9.22
N GLY A 91 -1.38 -12.41 9.66
CA GLY A 91 -0.20 -12.77 8.87
C GLY A 91 0.18 -11.75 7.81
N ILE A 92 -0.45 -10.58 7.79
CA ILE A 92 -0.15 -9.50 6.83
C ILE A 92 0.94 -8.60 7.40
N GLY A 93 2.07 -8.52 6.69
CA GLY A 93 3.16 -7.61 7.05
C GLY A 93 3.30 -6.46 6.05
N PRO A 94 4.05 -5.42 6.43
CA PRO A 94 4.24 -4.25 5.54
C PRO A 94 4.87 -4.59 4.20
N ARG A 95 5.69 -5.62 4.12
CA ARG A 95 6.33 -6.04 2.86
C ARG A 95 5.33 -6.69 1.89
N ASP A 96 4.18 -7.13 2.38
CA ASP A 96 3.12 -7.70 1.55
C ASP A 96 2.29 -6.64 0.84
N VAL A 97 2.51 -5.38 1.19
CA VAL A 97 1.80 -4.22 0.63
C VAL A 97 2.84 -3.28 0.03
N ALA A 98 3.31 -3.59 -1.17
CA ALA A 98 4.37 -2.82 -1.80
C ALA A 98 3.81 -1.63 -2.57
N VAL A 99 4.56 -0.53 -2.56
CA VAL A 99 4.26 0.65 -3.39
C VAL A 99 5.35 0.74 -4.45
N ARG A 100 4.94 0.66 -5.70
CA ARG A 100 5.86 0.73 -6.85
C ARG A 100 5.47 1.90 -7.73
N SER A 101 6.47 2.50 -8.37
CA SER A 101 6.22 3.60 -9.30
C SER A 101 6.13 3.06 -10.72
N LEU A 102 5.08 3.46 -11.44
CA LEU A 102 4.98 3.22 -12.88
C LEU A 102 5.98 4.11 -13.62
N PRO A 103 6.28 3.82 -14.89
CA PRO A 103 7.18 4.68 -15.69
C PRO A 103 6.77 6.16 -15.71
N SER A 104 5.48 6.44 -15.58
CA SER A 104 4.94 7.80 -15.48
C SER A 104 5.28 8.50 -14.15
N GLY A 105 5.80 7.75 -13.16
CA GLY A 105 5.99 8.23 -11.80
C GLY A 105 4.80 8.01 -10.88
N LYS A 106 3.66 7.58 -11.42
CA LYS A 106 2.47 7.32 -10.64
C LYS A 106 2.69 6.12 -9.71
N PRO A 107 2.43 6.25 -8.39
CA PRO A 107 2.53 5.11 -7.49
C PRO A 107 1.36 4.16 -7.65
N GLU A 108 1.64 2.87 -7.47
CA GLU A 108 0.59 1.85 -7.42
C GLU A 108 0.86 0.86 -6.29
N LEU A 109 -0.20 0.28 -5.75
CA LEU A 109 -0.11 -0.78 -4.75
C LEU A 109 -0.01 -2.14 -5.42
N VAL A 110 0.87 -2.97 -4.89
CA VAL A 110 1.00 -4.38 -5.29
C VAL A 110 0.91 -5.23 -4.02
N LEU A 111 -0.12 -6.04 -3.94
CA LEU A 111 -0.34 -6.94 -2.82
C LEU A 111 0.26 -8.30 -3.09
N SER A 112 0.79 -8.93 -2.04
CA SER A 112 1.34 -10.28 -2.10
C SER A 112 0.97 -11.03 -0.81
N GLY A 113 1.26 -12.34 -0.78
CA GLY A 113 1.05 -13.15 0.41
C GLY A 113 -0.35 -13.06 0.98
N LYS A 114 -0.44 -12.94 2.28
CA LYS A 114 -1.73 -12.88 3.01
C LYS A 114 -2.56 -11.65 2.67
N ALA A 115 -1.92 -10.53 2.33
CA ALA A 115 -2.64 -9.33 1.89
C ALA A 115 -3.38 -9.59 0.58
N ARG A 116 -2.74 -10.27 -0.37
CA ARG A 116 -3.37 -10.65 -1.64
C ARG A 116 -4.51 -11.63 -1.41
N GLU A 117 -4.30 -12.63 -0.58
CA GLU A 117 -5.35 -13.61 -0.24
C GLU A 117 -6.58 -12.93 0.35
N LYS A 118 -6.36 -11.98 1.26
CA LYS A 118 -7.47 -11.22 1.87
C LYS A 118 -8.21 -10.39 0.85
N ALA A 119 -7.49 -9.68 -0.01
CA ALA A 119 -8.10 -8.87 -1.06
C ALA A 119 -8.94 -9.73 -2.01
N ASP A 120 -8.41 -10.88 -2.42
CA ASP A 120 -9.14 -11.81 -3.28
C ASP A 120 -10.42 -12.33 -2.60
N ALA A 121 -10.34 -12.66 -1.31
CA ALA A 121 -11.51 -13.12 -0.54
C ALA A 121 -12.59 -12.02 -0.42
N LEU A 122 -12.18 -10.75 -0.38
CA LEU A 122 -13.10 -9.62 -0.32
C LEU A 122 -13.67 -9.25 -1.70
N GLY A 123 -13.18 -9.84 -2.78
CA GLY A 123 -13.62 -9.54 -4.13
C GLY A 123 -12.96 -8.32 -4.77
N VAL A 124 -11.83 -7.88 -4.25
CA VAL A 124 -11.11 -6.71 -4.76
C VAL A 124 -10.57 -6.98 -6.16
N LYS A 125 -10.85 -6.06 -7.10
CA LYS A 125 -10.39 -6.12 -8.50
C LYS A 125 -9.52 -4.92 -8.86
N LYS A 126 -9.71 -3.79 -8.21
CA LYS A 126 -8.93 -2.56 -8.47
C LYS A 126 -8.46 -1.96 -7.16
N LEU A 127 -7.23 -1.52 -7.17
CA LEU A 127 -6.59 -0.81 -6.07
C LEU A 127 -6.31 0.61 -6.54
N HIS A 128 -6.79 1.59 -5.79
CA HIS A 128 -6.55 2.99 -6.07
C HIS A 128 -5.71 3.58 -4.95
N LEU A 129 -4.68 4.33 -5.31
CA LEU A 129 -3.77 4.93 -4.36
C LEU A 129 -3.47 6.36 -4.74
N THR A 130 -3.51 7.25 -3.76
CA THR A 130 -2.92 8.57 -3.89
C THR A 130 -2.06 8.89 -2.67
N LEU A 131 -0.96 9.58 -2.91
CA LEU A 131 -0.01 10.00 -1.89
C LEU A 131 0.12 11.50 -1.93
N THR A 132 0.32 12.11 -0.77
CA THR A 132 0.68 13.52 -0.68
C THR A 132 1.59 13.75 0.51
N HIS A 133 2.36 14.82 0.48
CA HIS A 133 3.12 15.24 1.64
C HIS A 133 3.20 16.75 1.69
N THR A 134 3.31 17.26 2.89
CA THR A 134 3.56 18.66 3.18
C THR A 134 4.92 18.76 3.87
N ARG A 135 5.22 19.93 4.40
CA ARG A 135 6.44 20.14 5.17
C ARG A 135 6.55 19.21 6.38
N ASP A 136 5.44 18.93 7.05
CA ASP A 136 5.42 18.23 8.32
C ASP A 136 4.77 16.85 8.28
N ASN A 137 4.01 16.54 7.25
CA ASN A 137 3.21 15.31 7.20
C ASN A 137 3.23 14.67 5.83
N ALA A 138 3.06 13.34 5.82
CA ALA A 138 2.76 12.57 4.62
C ALA A 138 1.43 11.87 4.82
N ALA A 139 0.66 11.71 3.76
CA ALA A 139 -0.64 11.07 3.82
C ALA A 139 -0.86 10.17 2.61
N ALA A 140 -1.72 9.18 2.79
CA ALA A 140 -2.13 8.28 1.72
C ALA A 140 -3.60 7.95 1.83
N VAL A 141 -4.25 7.80 0.68
CA VAL A 141 -5.61 7.28 0.59
C VAL A 141 -5.57 6.06 -0.31
N VAL A 142 -6.22 4.99 0.16
CA VAL A 142 -6.39 3.75 -0.60
C VAL A 142 -7.88 3.46 -0.73
N ILE A 143 -8.31 3.15 -1.95
CA ILE A 143 -9.67 2.72 -2.23
C ILE A 143 -9.59 1.36 -2.89
N LEU A 144 -10.32 0.40 -2.33
CA LEU A 144 -10.46 -0.94 -2.86
C LEU A 144 -11.82 -1.06 -3.53
N GLU A 145 -11.81 -1.48 -4.78
CA GLU A 145 -13.01 -1.57 -5.60
C GLU A 145 -13.11 -2.96 -6.22
N GLY A 146 -14.30 -3.50 -6.30
CA GLY A 146 -14.49 -4.83 -6.87
C GLY A 146 -15.91 -5.33 -6.70
N TYR A 147 -16.04 -6.64 -6.61
CA TYR A 147 -17.32 -7.32 -6.50
C TYR A 147 -17.38 -8.06 -5.16
N PRO A 148 -18.04 -7.45 -4.14
CA PRO A 148 -18.13 -8.09 -2.83
C PRO A 148 -18.81 -9.45 -2.94
N PRO A 149 -18.37 -10.47 -2.18
CA PRO A 149 -19.02 -11.76 -2.20
C PRO A 149 -20.45 -11.65 -1.64
N HIS A 150 -21.34 -12.45 -2.18
CA HIS A 150 -22.71 -12.54 -1.66
C HIS A 150 -22.71 -13.39 -0.38
N HIS A 151 -23.47 -12.93 0.60
CA HIS A 151 -23.72 -13.66 1.85
C HIS A 151 -25.09 -14.30 1.85
#